data_5719a1c5c59deed47332cb0baed96325
#
_entry.id   5719a1c5c59deed47332cb0baed96325
#
_cell.length_a   1.000
_cell.length_b   1.000
_cell.length_c   1.000
_cell.angle_alpha   90.00
_cell.angle_beta   90.00
_cell.angle_gamma   90.00
#
_symmetry.space_group_name_H-M   'P 1'
#
loop_
_entity.id
_entity.type
_entity.pdbx_description
1 polymer ?
#
loop_
_entity_poly.entity_id
_entity_poly.type
_entity_poly.pdbx_seq_one_letter_code
_entity_poly.pdbx_strand_id
1 'polypeptide(L)'
;MTALINLFYPFVPVGHLKVWVLAPALNNPDPNLAYYYDFSQSIEEYTQVFSNLDLPWKWQPITLDNYESIIQEIANERQTGKFFPVVLNLCDGDEMNGAPGISVISALNKKQLVYTGADEYFYDITTSKIPMKKAFDDALIPTPNWEAITDAKIIPEKLFQKLNTPIIVKPAVSGGSLGVGVKNVVETDAELLSQVSKMFEGYRGWDLASQGIVAESFIDGPEYTIMIVGSHTQPEYAKIYPPVERVFHASLPAKEKFLSFDRLWE
;
A
#
# COMPACT_ATOMS: atom_id res chain seq x y z
N MET A 1 -3.50 8.35 18.83
CA MET A 1 -2.87 9.62 18.43
C MET A 1 -2.54 10.49 19.64
N THR A 2 -3.45 10.76 20.58
CA THR A 2 -3.20 11.60 21.77
C THR A 2 -2.08 11.04 22.69
N ALA A 3 -1.95 9.73 22.84
CA ALA A 3 -0.93 9.11 23.70
C ALA A 3 0.50 9.21 23.15
N LEU A 4 0.68 9.09 21.82
CA LEU A 4 1.99 9.24 21.17
C LEU A 4 2.47 10.69 21.16
N ILE A 5 1.55 11.64 20.98
CA ILE A 5 1.85 13.07 21.08
C ILE A 5 2.30 13.43 22.51
N ASN A 6 1.71 12.83 23.52
CA ASN A 6 2.05 13.10 24.93
C ASN A 6 3.42 12.53 25.36
N LEU A 7 3.99 11.55 24.69
CA LEU A 7 5.30 10.96 25.03
C LEU A 7 6.49 11.79 24.54
N PHE A 8 6.32 12.54 23.45
CA PHE A 8 7.41 13.28 22.82
C PHE A 8 7.16 14.80 22.69
N TYR A 9 5.92 15.23 22.86
CA TYR A 9 5.55 16.64 22.76
C TYR A 9 4.65 17.05 23.94
N PRO A 10 4.90 18.20 24.55
CA PRO A 10 3.96 18.76 25.48
C PRO A 10 2.60 18.91 24.80
N PHE A 11 1.53 18.82 25.56
CA PHE A 11 0.15 18.92 25.06
C PHE A 11 0.01 20.05 24.04
N VAL A 12 -0.29 19.70 22.80
CA VAL A 12 -0.57 20.67 21.72
C VAL A 12 -2.08 20.86 21.66
N PRO A 13 -2.61 22.05 21.93
CA PRO A 13 -4.03 22.32 21.81
C PRO A 13 -4.50 22.05 20.38
N VAL A 14 -5.70 21.46 20.22
CA VAL A 14 -6.28 21.11 18.92
C VAL A 14 -6.30 22.30 17.96
N GLY A 15 -6.61 23.51 18.44
CA GLY A 15 -6.61 24.73 17.63
C GLY A 15 -5.23 25.18 17.11
N HIS A 16 -4.15 24.55 17.55
CA HIS A 16 -2.80 24.78 17.01
C HIS A 16 -2.35 23.68 16.03
N LEU A 17 -3.14 22.64 15.85
CA LEU A 17 -2.84 21.60 14.87
C LEU A 17 -3.17 22.09 13.46
N LYS A 18 -2.35 21.70 12.50
CA LYS A 18 -2.65 21.81 11.07
C LYS A 18 -2.30 20.51 10.37
N VAL A 19 -3.24 20.01 9.58
CA VAL A 19 -3.04 18.74 8.86
C VAL A 19 -2.54 19.02 7.43
N TRP A 20 -1.43 18.38 7.07
CA TRP A 20 -0.95 18.32 5.70
C TRP A 20 -1.25 16.93 5.15
N VAL A 21 -2.09 16.85 4.12
CA VAL A 21 -2.37 15.59 3.42
C VAL A 21 -1.41 15.51 2.24
N LEU A 22 -0.42 14.63 2.34
CA LEU A 22 0.54 14.38 1.26
C LEU A 22 0.00 13.24 0.40
N ALA A 23 -0.42 13.54 -0.82
CA ALA A 23 -0.98 12.58 -1.76
C ALA A 23 -0.01 12.31 -2.92
N PRO A 24 0.23 11.05 -3.30
CA PRO A 24 1.12 10.73 -4.41
C PRO A 24 0.58 11.31 -5.72
N ALA A 25 1.49 11.82 -6.54
CA ALA A 25 1.21 12.26 -7.90
C ALA A 25 2.33 11.81 -8.83
N LEU A 26 1.98 11.46 -10.06
CA LEU A 26 2.95 11.07 -11.08
C LEU A 26 3.31 12.26 -11.97
N ASN A 27 4.59 12.34 -12.36
CA ASN A 27 5.02 13.25 -13.41
C ASN A 27 4.67 12.64 -14.78
N ASN A 28 3.83 13.32 -15.56
CA ASN A 28 3.38 12.86 -16.87
C ASN A 28 2.77 11.44 -16.84
N PRO A 29 1.72 11.19 -16.08
CA PRO A 29 1.11 9.88 -16.02
C PRO A 29 0.52 9.48 -17.38
N ASP A 30 0.61 8.19 -17.72
CA ASP A 30 -0.22 7.61 -18.76
C ASP A 30 -1.69 7.94 -18.43
N PRO A 31 -2.53 8.38 -19.40
CA PRO A 31 -3.93 8.71 -19.13
C PRO A 31 -4.72 7.58 -18.47
N ASN A 32 -4.35 6.32 -18.75
CA ASN A 32 -4.97 5.16 -18.09
C ASN A 32 -4.54 5.01 -16.63
N LEU A 33 -3.41 5.59 -16.23
CA LEU A 33 -2.92 5.58 -14.85
C LEU A 33 -3.41 6.80 -14.08
N ALA A 34 -3.65 7.93 -14.73
CA ALA A 34 -4.16 9.14 -14.11
C ALA A 34 -5.46 8.90 -13.32
N TYR A 35 -6.27 7.95 -13.80
CA TYR A 35 -7.51 7.55 -13.14
C TYR A 35 -7.27 7.00 -11.71
N TYR A 36 -6.19 6.24 -11.47
CA TYR A 36 -5.88 5.66 -10.15
C TYR A 36 -5.34 6.69 -9.16
N TYR A 37 -4.96 7.88 -9.64
CA TYR A 37 -4.51 9.01 -8.83
C TYR A 37 -5.53 10.14 -8.81
N ASP A 38 -6.80 9.87 -9.17
CA ASP A 38 -7.91 10.79 -8.97
C ASP A 38 -8.39 10.72 -7.51
N PHE A 39 -7.99 11.71 -6.73
CA PHE A 39 -8.36 11.85 -5.33
C PHE A 39 -9.56 12.79 -5.11
N SER A 40 -10.36 13.09 -6.14
CA SER A 40 -11.47 14.03 -6.04
C SER A 40 -12.43 13.69 -4.90
N GLN A 41 -12.86 12.42 -4.81
CA GLN A 41 -13.70 11.95 -3.72
C GLN A 41 -13.02 12.07 -2.35
N SER A 42 -11.74 11.68 -2.24
CA SER A 42 -10.98 11.77 -0.99
C SER A 42 -10.86 13.22 -0.52
N ILE A 43 -10.66 14.17 -1.43
CA ILE A 43 -10.59 15.60 -1.11
C ILE A 43 -11.92 16.10 -0.54
N GLU A 44 -13.05 15.67 -1.11
CA GLU A 44 -14.39 16.02 -0.60
C GLU A 44 -14.60 15.44 0.81
N GLU A 45 -14.28 14.17 1.03
CA GLU A 45 -14.38 13.50 2.32
C GLU A 45 -13.50 14.17 3.38
N TYR A 46 -12.23 14.45 3.08
CA TYR A 46 -11.32 15.16 4.00
C TYR A 46 -11.78 16.57 4.29
N THR A 47 -12.31 17.28 3.29
CA THR A 47 -12.90 18.62 3.48
C THR A 47 -14.00 18.58 4.51
N GLN A 48 -14.91 17.61 4.41
CA GLN A 48 -16.02 17.46 5.37
C GLN A 48 -15.50 17.08 6.77
N VAL A 49 -14.57 16.11 6.85
CA VAL A 49 -14.03 15.64 8.13
C VAL A 49 -13.29 16.76 8.86
N PHE A 50 -12.36 17.45 8.20
CA PHE A 50 -11.56 18.48 8.84
C PHE A 50 -12.38 19.75 9.16
N SER A 51 -13.40 20.05 8.36
CA SER A 51 -14.36 21.11 8.69
C SER A 51 -15.16 20.78 9.95
N ASN A 52 -15.65 19.55 10.09
CA ASN A 52 -16.38 19.09 11.27
C ASN A 52 -15.52 19.08 12.54
N LEU A 53 -14.21 18.92 12.39
CA LEU A 53 -13.24 18.91 13.48
C LEU A 53 -12.64 20.31 13.78
N ASP A 54 -13.03 21.34 13.02
CA ASP A 54 -12.45 22.69 13.08
C ASP A 54 -10.91 22.67 12.99
N LEU A 55 -10.38 21.82 12.09
CA LEU A 55 -8.94 21.66 11.87
C LEU A 55 -8.51 22.32 10.57
N PRO A 56 -7.56 23.29 10.59
CA PRO A 56 -6.93 23.76 9.37
C PRO A 56 -6.17 22.63 8.69
N TRP A 57 -6.33 22.53 7.37
CA TRP A 57 -5.67 21.50 6.61
C TRP A 57 -5.26 21.99 5.21
N LYS A 58 -4.38 21.22 4.54
CA LYS A 58 -3.94 21.47 3.16
C LYS A 58 -3.75 20.13 2.45
N TRP A 59 -4.36 19.99 1.28
CA TRP A 59 -4.05 18.94 0.32
C TRP A 59 -2.79 19.30 -0.45
N GLN A 60 -1.82 18.40 -0.52
CA GLN A 60 -0.55 18.64 -1.17
C GLN A 60 -0.14 17.46 -2.06
N PRO A 61 -0.24 17.59 -3.40
CA PRO A 61 0.32 16.61 -4.33
C PRO A 61 1.83 16.51 -4.17
N ILE A 62 2.33 15.28 -4.11
CA ILE A 62 3.74 14.94 -3.94
C ILE A 62 4.21 14.12 -5.14
N THR A 63 5.30 14.53 -5.72
CA THR A 63 6.05 13.81 -6.75
C THR A 63 7.46 13.52 -6.27
N LEU A 64 8.20 12.66 -6.99
CA LEU A 64 9.62 12.42 -6.70
C LEU A 64 10.49 13.67 -6.88
N ASP A 65 10.01 14.71 -7.60
CA ASP A 65 10.77 15.95 -7.83
C ASP A 65 10.51 17.01 -6.76
N ASN A 66 9.34 16.98 -6.08
CA ASN A 66 8.94 18.08 -5.19
C ASN A 66 8.91 17.72 -3.69
N TYR A 67 8.99 16.43 -3.32
CA TYR A 67 8.77 16.01 -1.94
C TYR A 67 9.72 16.68 -0.94
N GLU A 68 11.01 16.85 -1.27
CA GLU A 68 11.97 17.46 -0.37
C GLU A 68 11.63 18.93 -0.06
N SER A 69 11.26 19.70 -1.11
CA SER A 69 10.91 21.12 -0.95
C SER A 69 9.63 21.30 -0.15
N ILE A 70 8.62 20.45 -0.36
CA ILE A 70 7.37 20.49 0.39
C ILE A 70 7.58 20.09 1.86
N ILE A 71 8.34 19.05 2.13
CA ILE A 71 8.65 18.64 3.50
C ILE A 71 9.47 19.70 4.23
N GLN A 72 10.37 20.40 3.51
CA GLN A 72 11.06 21.56 4.09
C GLN A 72 10.10 22.72 4.40
N GLU A 73 9.09 22.99 3.55
CA GLU A 73 8.05 23.99 3.83
C GLU A 73 7.31 23.66 5.13
N ILE A 74 6.89 22.40 5.30
CA ILE A 74 6.20 21.92 6.52
C ILE A 74 7.09 22.08 7.76
N ALA A 75 8.38 21.74 7.65
CA ALA A 75 9.32 21.89 8.75
C ALA A 75 9.53 23.38 9.13
N ASN A 76 9.58 24.27 8.13
CA ASN A 76 9.67 25.71 8.36
C ASN A 76 8.40 26.25 9.03
N GLU A 77 7.21 25.79 8.60
CA GLU A 77 5.95 26.18 9.25
C GLU A 77 5.94 25.82 10.73
N ARG A 78 6.43 24.63 11.10
CA ARG A 78 6.59 24.22 12.50
C ARG A 78 7.48 25.18 13.29
N GLN A 79 8.57 25.67 12.69
CA GLN A 79 9.49 26.60 13.35
C GLN A 79 8.87 27.96 13.64
N THR A 80 7.84 28.38 12.88
CA THR A 80 7.14 29.65 13.15
C THR A 80 6.36 29.64 14.46
N GLY A 81 6.04 28.45 14.99
CA GLY A 81 5.22 28.27 16.19
C GLY A 81 3.74 28.61 16.02
N LYS A 82 3.31 29.03 14.83
CA LYS A 82 1.89 29.35 14.56
C LYS A 82 1.02 28.10 14.59
N PHE A 83 1.52 27.03 13.95
CA PHE A 83 0.85 25.71 13.90
C PHE A 83 1.83 24.59 14.23
N PHE A 84 1.28 23.52 14.79
CA PHE A 84 1.97 22.25 14.88
C PHE A 84 1.50 21.38 13.71
N PRO A 85 2.33 21.19 12.67
CA PRO A 85 1.94 20.38 11.52
C PRO A 85 1.92 18.89 11.86
N VAL A 86 0.86 18.22 11.44
CA VAL A 86 0.72 16.76 11.41
C VAL A 86 0.53 16.34 9.97
N VAL A 87 1.34 15.41 9.51
CA VAL A 87 1.28 14.92 8.13
C VAL A 87 0.41 13.67 8.06
N LEU A 88 -0.67 13.73 7.28
CA LEU A 88 -1.39 12.54 6.82
C LEU A 88 -0.69 12.07 5.54
N ASN A 89 0.18 11.07 5.67
CA ASN A 89 0.99 10.58 4.56
C ASN A 89 0.23 9.48 3.80
N LEU A 90 -0.06 9.75 2.53
CA LEU A 90 -0.68 8.80 1.59
C LEU A 90 0.33 8.31 0.53
N CYS A 91 1.62 8.71 0.64
CA CYS A 91 2.66 8.31 -0.29
C CYS A 91 3.19 6.92 0.09
N ASP A 92 2.64 5.90 -0.56
CA ASP A 92 2.96 4.48 -0.36
C ASP A 92 3.49 3.81 -1.64
N GLY A 93 3.92 4.61 -2.63
CA GLY A 93 4.41 4.15 -3.91
C GLY A 93 5.73 3.39 -3.85
N ASP A 94 6.02 2.65 -4.90
CA ASP A 94 7.22 1.82 -5.01
C ASP A 94 8.45 2.57 -5.56
N GLU A 95 8.28 3.83 -5.98
CA GLU A 95 9.27 4.71 -6.61
C GLU A 95 9.82 4.20 -7.95
N MET A 96 9.83 2.90 -8.21
CA MET A 96 10.24 2.30 -9.47
C MET A 96 9.33 2.74 -10.64
N ASN A 97 8.03 2.85 -10.35
CA ASN A 97 7.03 3.34 -11.29
C ASN A 97 6.75 4.85 -11.13
N GLY A 98 7.62 5.57 -10.41
CA GLY A 98 7.53 7.03 -10.25
C GLY A 98 6.57 7.51 -9.16
N ALA A 99 5.91 6.60 -8.43
CA ALA A 99 5.02 6.95 -7.33
C ALA A 99 5.82 7.14 -6.03
N PRO A 100 5.75 8.31 -5.36
CA PRO A 100 6.50 8.59 -4.14
C PRO A 100 6.16 7.63 -2.99
N GLY A 101 7.17 7.23 -2.22
CA GLY A 101 7.04 6.27 -1.13
C GLY A 101 8.11 6.46 -0.06
N ILE A 102 9.13 5.60 -0.05
CA ILE A 102 10.17 5.56 1.01
C ILE A 102 10.94 6.88 1.14
N SER A 103 11.20 7.57 0.04
CA SER A 103 11.90 8.86 0.06
C SER A 103 11.13 9.92 0.86
N VAL A 104 9.79 9.91 0.77
CA VAL A 104 8.92 10.80 1.55
C VAL A 104 9.01 10.47 3.04
N ILE A 105 8.93 9.19 3.40
CA ILE A 105 9.02 8.71 4.79
C ILE A 105 10.38 9.11 5.38
N SER A 106 11.47 8.84 4.67
CA SER A 106 12.83 9.19 5.10
C SER A 106 13.01 10.70 5.28
N ALA A 107 12.44 11.52 4.39
CA ALA A 107 12.50 12.97 4.53
C ALA A 107 11.68 13.48 5.72
N LEU A 108 10.50 12.91 5.99
CA LEU A 108 9.69 13.21 7.17
C LEU A 108 10.44 12.88 8.47
N ASN A 109 11.08 11.70 8.53
CA ASN A 109 11.92 11.26 9.66
C ASN A 109 13.11 12.20 9.87
N LYS A 110 13.83 12.55 8.80
CA LYS A 110 14.97 13.47 8.84
C LYS A 110 14.59 14.84 9.41
N LYS A 111 13.37 15.31 9.13
CA LYS A 111 12.83 16.58 9.67
C LYS A 111 12.11 16.40 11.00
N GLN A 112 12.06 15.20 11.53
CA GLN A 112 11.35 14.88 12.79
C GLN A 112 9.89 15.36 12.79
N LEU A 113 9.21 15.27 11.66
CA LEU A 113 7.80 15.61 11.52
C LEU A 113 6.94 14.46 12.03
N VAL A 114 5.80 14.81 12.62
CA VAL A 114 4.79 13.82 13.02
C VAL A 114 3.97 13.45 11.80
N TYR A 115 3.87 12.16 11.50
CA TYR A 115 3.12 11.67 10.36
C TYR A 115 2.36 10.37 10.67
N THR A 116 1.37 10.08 9.84
CA THR A 116 0.61 8.82 9.84
C THR A 116 1.09 7.89 8.73
N GLY A 117 0.78 6.61 8.85
CA GLY A 117 1.14 5.59 7.88
C GLY A 117 2.37 4.79 8.31
N ALA A 118 2.96 4.08 7.36
CA ALA A 118 4.12 3.24 7.58
C ALA A 118 5.37 4.05 7.94
N ASP A 119 6.15 3.56 8.87
CA ASP A 119 7.54 3.97 9.01
C ASP A 119 8.44 3.21 8.01
N GLU A 120 9.74 3.48 8.00
CA GLU A 120 10.68 2.85 7.07
C GLU A 120 10.70 1.33 7.21
N TYR A 121 10.69 0.81 8.43
CA TYR A 121 10.68 -0.63 8.67
C TYR A 121 9.41 -1.29 8.12
N PHE A 122 8.25 -0.72 8.44
CA PHE A 122 6.98 -1.27 7.98
C PHE A 122 6.83 -1.17 6.46
N TYR A 123 7.29 -0.05 5.87
CA TYR A 123 7.33 0.10 4.42
C TYR A 123 8.15 -0.99 3.75
N ASP A 124 9.36 -1.26 4.24
CA ASP A 124 10.27 -2.25 3.67
C ASP A 124 9.70 -3.67 3.68
N ILE A 125 8.96 -4.04 4.73
CA ILE A 125 8.38 -5.38 4.83
C ILE A 125 7.01 -5.51 4.15
N THR A 126 6.31 -4.42 3.82
CA THR A 126 4.94 -4.48 3.30
C THR A 126 4.77 -4.03 1.86
N THR A 127 5.65 -3.19 1.33
CA THR A 127 5.57 -2.69 -0.05
C THR A 127 5.76 -3.80 -1.07
N SER A 128 6.63 -4.77 -0.79
CA SER A 128 6.78 -5.96 -1.60
C SER A 128 6.25 -7.21 -0.88
N LYS A 129 5.50 -8.05 -1.62
CA LYS A 129 4.97 -9.32 -1.09
C LYS A 129 6.07 -10.31 -0.71
N ILE A 130 7.26 -10.24 -1.34
CA ILE A 130 8.36 -11.16 -1.05
C ILE A 130 8.92 -10.95 0.37
N PRO A 131 9.38 -9.74 0.78
CA PRO A 131 9.80 -9.51 2.16
C PRO A 131 8.66 -9.71 3.16
N MET A 132 7.42 -9.36 2.80
CA MET A 132 6.26 -9.59 3.65
C MET A 132 6.05 -11.09 3.93
N LYS A 133 6.11 -11.94 2.90
CA LYS A 133 6.01 -13.40 3.06
C LYS A 133 7.13 -13.96 3.92
N LYS A 134 8.37 -13.50 3.73
CA LYS A 134 9.50 -13.87 4.59
C LYS A 134 9.27 -13.48 6.04
N ALA A 135 8.76 -12.27 6.29
CA ALA A 135 8.44 -11.82 7.64
C ALA A 135 7.37 -12.69 8.31
N PHE A 136 6.36 -13.15 7.56
CA PHE A 136 5.36 -14.09 8.07
C PHE A 136 5.96 -15.45 8.38
N ASP A 137 6.80 -16.00 7.49
CA ASP A 137 7.49 -17.27 7.71
C ASP A 137 8.40 -17.21 8.95
N ASP A 138 9.19 -16.15 9.10
CA ASP A 138 10.09 -15.93 10.23
C ASP A 138 9.33 -15.80 11.57
N ALA A 139 8.14 -15.19 11.52
CA ALA A 139 7.25 -15.03 12.68
C ALA A 139 6.34 -16.25 12.91
N LEU A 140 6.45 -17.31 12.10
CA LEU A 140 5.58 -18.51 12.12
C LEU A 140 4.10 -18.17 11.98
N ILE A 141 3.76 -17.10 11.26
CA ILE A 141 2.40 -16.72 10.94
C ILE A 141 1.92 -17.53 9.73
N PRO A 142 0.81 -18.26 9.82
CA PRO A 142 0.29 -19.03 8.71
C PRO A 142 0.03 -18.15 7.48
N THR A 143 0.64 -18.52 6.36
CA THR A 143 0.46 -17.87 5.06
C THR A 143 0.40 -18.96 3.98
N PRO A 144 -0.25 -18.76 2.83
CA PRO A 144 -0.20 -19.72 1.73
C PRO A 144 1.24 -20.07 1.36
N ASN A 145 1.52 -21.33 1.05
CA ASN A 145 2.81 -21.73 0.49
C ASN A 145 3.12 -20.88 -0.75
N TRP A 146 4.34 -20.45 -0.90
CA TRP A 146 4.71 -19.50 -1.94
C TRP A 146 6.12 -19.72 -2.50
N GLU A 147 6.35 -19.24 -3.71
CA GLU A 147 7.66 -19.16 -4.39
C GLU A 147 7.78 -17.82 -5.11
N ALA A 148 9.00 -17.28 -5.16
CA ALA A 148 9.30 -16.09 -5.94
C ALA A 148 9.75 -16.46 -7.36
N ILE A 149 9.26 -15.73 -8.36
CA ILE A 149 9.69 -15.82 -9.76
C ILE A 149 10.31 -14.48 -10.14
N THR A 150 11.62 -14.43 -10.28
CA THR A 150 12.38 -13.19 -10.56
C THR A 150 12.83 -13.07 -12.02
N ASP A 151 12.63 -14.11 -12.82
CA ASP A 151 12.92 -14.15 -14.25
C ASP A 151 11.83 -14.97 -14.95
N ALA A 152 11.23 -14.41 -16.00
CA ALA A 152 10.22 -15.10 -16.81
C ALA A 152 10.68 -16.42 -17.41
N LYS A 153 12.00 -16.61 -17.61
CA LYS A 153 12.61 -17.81 -18.18
C LYS A 153 12.97 -18.86 -17.13
N ILE A 154 12.93 -18.49 -15.84
CA ILE A 154 13.36 -19.36 -14.73
C ILE A 154 12.17 -19.57 -13.79
N ILE A 155 11.24 -20.45 -14.22
CA ILE A 155 10.12 -20.84 -13.36
C ILE A 155 10.54 -22.04 -12.52
N PRO A 156 10.32 -22.00 -11.18
CA PRO A 156 10.67 -23.11 -10.31
C PRO A 156 10.01 -24.44 -10.77
N GLU A 157 10.79 -25.51 -10.80
CA GLU A 157 10.29 -26.81 -11.17
C GLU A 157 9.23 -27.33 -10.19
N LYS A 158 8.25 -28.08 -10.69
CA LYS A 158 7.21 -28.73 -9.90
C LYS A 158 6.39 -27.75 -9.02
N LEU A 159 6.19 -26.52 -9.51
CA LEU A 159 5.53 -25.47 -8.74
C LEU A 159 4.13 -25.92 -8.26
N PHE A 160 3.32 -26.53 -9.15
CA PHE A 160 2.01 -27.07 -8.77
C PHE A 160 2.05 -28.19 -7.73
N GLN A 161 3.16 -28.96 -7.66
CA GLN A 161 3.31 -29.99 -6.62
C GLN A 161 3.66 -29.36 -5.26
N LYS A 162 4.42 -28.27 -5.27
CA LYS A 162 4.82 -27.52 -4.05
C LYS A 162 3.67 -26.69 -3.47
N LEU A 163 2.92 -26.02 -4.34
CA LEU A 163 1.93 -25.02 -3.95
C LEU A 163 0.49 -25.55 -3.97
N ASN A 164 0.24 -26.75 -4.53
CA ASN A 164 -1.07 -27.29 -4.86
C ASN A 164 -1.81 -26.46 -5.94
N THR A 165 -2.78 -27.06 -6.59
CA THR A 165 -3.61 -26.45 -7.63
C THR A 165 -4.96 -26.02 -7.03
N PRO A 166 -5.48 -24.82 -7.37
CA PRO A 166 -4.89 -23.82 -8.24
C PRO A 166 -3.82 -22.96 -7.55
N ILE A 167 -3.00 -22.28 -8.34
CA ILE A 167 -2.02 -21.30 -7.90
C ILE A 167 -2.51 -19.90 -8.29
N ILE A 168 -2.22 -18.87 -7.49
CA ILE A 168 -2.39 -17.49 -7.91
C ILE A 168 -1.01 -16.82 -8.07
N VAL A 169 -0.79 -16.12 -9.19
CA VAL A 169 0.43 -15.35 -9.44
C VAL A 169 0.15 -13.85 -9.31
N LYS A 170 0.98 -13.14 -8.55
CA LYS A 170 0.78 -11.72 -8.22
C LYS A 170 2.08 -10.94 -8.43
N PRO A 171 2.04 -9.68 -8.89
CA PRO A 171 3.20 -8.82 -8.82
C PRO A 171 3.74 -8.78 -7.39
N ALA A 172 5.06 -8.83 -7.23
CA ALA A 172 5.65 -8.69 -5.90
C ALA A 172 5.33 -7.32 -5.31
N VAL A 173 5.38 -6.28 -6.14
CA VAL A 173 5.01 -4.90 -5.76
C VAL A 173 3.77 -4.48 -6.54
N SER A 174 2.65 -4.37 -5.85
CA SER A 174 1.43 -3.76 -6.38
C SER A 174 0.44 -3.46 -5.26
N GLY A 175 -0.18 -2.29 -5.30
CA GLY A 175 -1.30 -1.89 -4.44
C GLY A 175 -2.64 -2.02 -5.18
N GLY A 176 -3.78 -1.98 -4.45
CA GLY A 176 -5.11 -1.93 -5.04
C GLY A 176 -5.43 -3.04 -6.04
N SER A 177 -4.89 -4.23 -5.86
CA SER A 177 -5.01 -5.38 -6.80
C SER A 177 -4.45 -5.12 -8.22
N LEU A 178 -3.66 -4.08 -8.45
CA LEU A 178 -3.08 -3.78 -9.76
C LEU A 178 -2.34 -5.02 -10.31
N GLY A 179 -2.69 -5.42 -11.53
CA GLY A 179 -2.15 -6.62 -12.18
C GLY A 179 -2.65 -7.95 -11.63
N VAL A 180 -3.70 -7.95 -10.78
CA VAL A 180 -4.28 -9.17 -10.20
C VAL A 180 -5.75 -9.31 -10.60
N GLY A 181 -6.02 -10.20 -11.54
CA GLY A 181 -7.35 -10.52 -12.04
C GLY A 181 -7.63 -12.03 -12.02
N VAL A 182 -8.78 -12.44 -12.52
CA VAL A 182 -9.17 -13.85 -12.57
C VAL A 182 -8.14 -14.72 -13.33
N LYS A 183 -7.49 -14.16 -14.36
CA LYS A 183 -6.44 -14.85 -15.15
C LYS A 183 -5.15 -15.12 -14.37
N ASN A 184 -4.99 -14.51 -13.20
CA ASN A 184 -3.85 -14.78 -12.33
C ASN A 184 -4.01 -16.08 -11.54
N VAL A 185 -5.22 -16.66 -11.48
CA VAL A 185 -5.47 -17.98 -10.93
C VAL A 185 -5.28 -19.02 -12.03
N VAL A 186 -4.23 -19.82 -11.91
CA VAL A 186 -3.75 -20.76 -12.94
C VAL A 186 -3.80 -22.20 -12.44
N GLU A 187 -4.11 -23.12 -13.34
CA GLU A 187 -4.28 -24.55 -13.04
C GLU A 187 -3.32 -25.45 -13.83
N THR A 188 -2.66 -24.87 -14.86
CA THR A 188 -1.75 -25.59 -15.77
C THR A 188 -0.44 -24.82 -15.98
N ASP A 189 0.62 -25.55 -16.36
CA ASP A 189 1.92 -24.94 -16.70
C ASP A 189 1.79 -23.96 -17.87
N ALA A 190 0.93 -24.23 -18.84
CA ALA A 190 0.71 -23.33 -19.98
C ALA A 190 0.08 -22.00 -19.55
N GLU A 191 -0.91 -22.03 -18.66
CA GLU A 191 -1.53 -20.83 -18.09
C GLU A 191 -0.51 -20.06 -17.25
N LEU A 192 0.26 -20.76 -16.41
CA LEU A 192 1.31 -20.16 -15.58
C LEU A 192 2.34 -19.42 -16.44
N LEU A 193 2.92 -20.10 -17.45
CA LEU A 193 3.89 -19.50 -18.37
C LEU A 193 3.33 -18.28 -19.09
N SER A 194 2.10 -18.40 -19.61
CA SER A 194 1.42 -17.29 -20.30
C SER A 194 1.21 -16.08 -19.36
N GLN A 195 0.76 -16.32 -18.14
CA GLN A 195 0.47 -15.23 -17.20
C GLN A 195 1.75 -14.58 -16.68
N VAL A 196 2.77 -15.36 -16.32
CA VAL A 196 4.09 -14.86 -15.90
C VAL A 196 4.71 -14.01 -17.00
N SER A 197 4.73 -14.49 -18.26
CA SER A 197 5.27 -13.72 -19.39
C SER A 197 4.58 -12.36 -19.55
N LYS A 198 3.24 -12.32 -19.46
CA LYS A 198 2.48 -11.07 -19.54
C LYS A 198 2.80 -10.10 -18.43
N MET A 199 3.03 -10.61 -17.21
CA MET A 199 3.38 -9.75 -16.07
C MET A 199 4.77 -9.13 -16.24
N PHE A 200 5.73 -9.85 -16.83
CA PHE A 200 7.05 -9.30 -17.18
C PHE A 200 7.01 -8.33 -18.37
N GLU A 201 5.97 -8.37 -19.21
CA GLU A 201 5.72 -7.36 -20.25
C GLU A 201 5.20 -6.03 -19.69
N GLY A 202 4.74 -6.02 -18.45
CA GLY A 202 4.14 -4.88 -17.78
C GLY A 202 2.63 -4.74 -18.04
N TYR A 203 2.02 -3.74 -17.42
CA TYR A 203 0.59 -3.46 -17.54
C TYR A 203 0.30 -1.97 -17.52
N ARG A 204 -0.31 -1.42 -18.57
CA ARG A 204 -0.71 -0.01 -18.66
C ARG A 204 0.43 0.96 -18.28
N GLY A 205 1.66 0.68 -18.72
CA GLY A 205 2.84 1.49 -18.42
C GLY A 205 3.53 1.19 -17.09
N TRP A 206 2.99 0.28 -16.26
CA TRP A 206 3.62 -0.17 -15.02
C TRP A 206 4.51 -1.37 -15.26
N ASP A 207 5.69 -1.35 -14.66
CA ASP A 207 6.54 -2.53 -14.51
C ASP A 207 6.01 -3.37 -13.33
N LEU A 208 5.17 -4.36 -13.65
CA LEU A 208 4.58 -5.25 -12.64
C LEU A 208 5.58 -6.25 -12.05
N ALA A 209 6.70 -6.50 -12.73
CA ALA A 209 7.68 -7.49 -12.34
C ALA A 209 9.00 -6.87 -11.85
N SER A 210 9.05 -5.57 -11.59
CA SER A 210 10.25 -4.84 -11.15
C SER A 210 10.98 -5.49 -9.98
N GLN A 211 10.25 -6.13 -9.08
CA GLN A 211 10.79 -6.91 -7.96
C GLN A 211 10.39 -8.39 -8.02
N GLY A 212 9.97 -8.88 -9.19
CA GLY A 212 9.53 -10.24 -9.40
C GLY A 212 8.03 -10.45 -9.18
N ILE A 213 7.65 -11.72 -9.17
CA ILE A 213 6.29 -12.21 -9.03
C ILE A 213 6.25 -13.18 -7.87
N VAL A 214 5.18 -13.18 -7.10
CA VAL A 214 4.88 -14.21 -6.11
C VAL A 214 3.88 -15.18 -6.70
N ALA A 215 4.22 -16.46 -6.75
CA ALA A 215 3.32 -17.56 -6.98
C ALA A 215 2.96 -18.18 -5.63
N GLU A 216 1.67 -18.34 -5.33
CA GLU A 216 1.23 -18.90 -4.06
C GLU A 216 0.00 -19.81 -4.22
N SER A 217 -0.21 -20.70 -3.27
CA SER A 217 -1.43 -21.50 -3.20
C SER A 217 -2.65 -20.59 -3.20
N PHE A 218 -3.60 -20.82 -4.09
CA PHE A 218 -4.87 -20.12 -4.04
C PHE A 218 -5.71 -20.66 -2.87
N ILE A 219 -6.14 -19.81 -1.99
CA ILE A 219 -6.98 -20.18 -0.84
C ILE A 219 -8.44 -19.91 -1.20
N ASP A 220 -9.23 -20.98 -1.25
CA ASP A 220 -10.69 -20.88 -1.35
C ASP A 220 -11.28 -20.68 0.04
N GLY A 221 -11.79 -19.48 0.31
CA GLY A 221 -12.34 -19.15 1.62
C GLY A 221 -12.84 -17.71 1.68
N PRO A 222 -13.41 -17.30 2.83
CA PRO A 222 -13.87 -15.92 3.03
C PRO A 222 -12.69 -14.95 3.08
N GLU A 223 -12.90 -13.76 2.55
CA GLU A 223 -11.92 -12.66 2.54
C GLU A 223 -12.26 -11.64 3.63
N TYR A 224 -11.30 -11.30 4.47
CA TYR A 224 -11.47 -10.34 5.56
C TYR A 224 -10.47 -9.19 5.46
N THR A 225 -10.93 -8.02 5.90
CA THR A 225 -10.08 -6.85 6.13
C THR A 225 -10.11 -6.49 7.62
N ILE A 226 -8.95 -6.21 8.20
CA ILE A 226 -8.81 -5.76 9.59
C ILE A 226 -8.10 -4.43 9.62
N MET A 227 -8.69 -3.45 10.31
CA MET A 227 -8.05 -2.15 10.56
C MET A 227 -7.31 -2.20 11.90
N ILE A 228 -6.05 -1.77 11.88
CA ILE A 228 -5.21 -1.64 13.08
C ILE A 228 -4.68 -0.20 13.13
N VAL A 229 -4.84 0.45 14.27
CA VAL A 229 -4.30 1.78 14.53
C VAL A 229 -3.31 1.68 15.69
N GLY A 230 -2.05 1.99 15.43
CA GLY A 230 -0.97 1.87 16.40
C GLY A 230 0.39 1.87 15.72
N SER A 231 1.42 1.50 16.48
CA SER A 231 2.79 1.34 15.98
C SER A 231 3.35 -0.01 16.40
N HIS A 232 4.15 -0.64 15.52
CA HIS A 232 4.86 -1.88 15.84
C HIS A 232 5.89 -1.70 16.96
N THR A 233 6.37 -0.48 17.17
CA THR A 233 7.31 -0.15 18.27
C THR A 233 6.64 -0.03 19.64
N GLN A 234 5.31 0.08 19.68
CA GLN A 234 4.49 0.20 20.88
C GLN A 234 3.19 -0.60 20.72
N PRO A 235 3.28 -1.93 20.55
CA PRO A 235 2.13 -2.78 20.23
C PRO A 235 1.05 -2.78 21.34
N GLU A 236 1.42 -2.49 22.58
CA GLU A 236 0.50 -2.39 23.72
C GLU A 236 -0.51 -1.24 23.59
N TYR A 237 -0.23 -0.24 22.76
CA TYR A 237 -1.16 0.86 22.46
C TYR A 237 -1.92 0.66 21.14
N ALA A 238 -1.69 -0.45 20.46
CA ALA A 238 -2.37 -0.72 19.20
C ALA A 238 -3.85 -1.05 19.46
N LYS A 239 -4.73 -0.45 18.66
CA LYS A 239 -6.15 -0.75 18.62
C LYS A 239 -6.47 -1.58 17.39
N ILE A 240 -6.94 -2.80 17.62
CA ILE A 240 -7.38 -3.72 16.57
C ILE A 240 -8.91 -3.61 16.49
N TYR A 241 -9.42 -3.30 15.32
CA TYR A 241 -10.86 -3.24 15.06
C TYR A 241 -11.39 -4.62 14.64
N PRO A 242 -12.70 -4.87 14.78
CA PRO A 242 -13.29 -6.12 14.32
C PRO A 242 -13.03 -6.35 12.82
N PRO A 243 -12.80 -7.61 12.40
CA PRO A 243 -12.67 -7.93 10.98
C PRO A 243 -13.98 -7.67 10.22
N VAL A 244 -13.85 -7.20 9.00
CA VAL A 244 -14.97 -7.01 8.07
C VAL A 244 -14.84 -8.04 6.95
N GLU A 245 -15.85 -8.89 6.76
CA GLU A 245 -15.90 -9.86 5.69
C GLU A 245 -16.34 -9.21 4.38
N ARG A 246 -15.65 -9.55 3.30
CA ARG A 246 -16.10 -9.26 1.95
C ARG A 246 -16.92 -10.43 1.43
N VAL A 247 -18.22 -10.23 1.28
CA VAL A 247 -19.13 -11.25 0.81
C VAL A 247 -19.23 -11.19 -0.72
N PHE A 248 -18.81 -12.28 -1.38
CA PHE A 248 -18.98 -12.46 -2.82
C PHE A 248 -20.31 -13.12 -3.15
N HIS A 249 -20.87 -12.82 -4.31
CA HIS A 249 -22.11 -13.42 -4.75
C HIS A 249 -21.98 -14.94 -4.87
N ALA A 250 -22.98 -15.68 -4.39
CA ALA A 250 -22.93 -17.16 -4.30
C ALA A 250 -22.72 -17.86 -5.65
N SER A 251 -23.20 -17.24 -6.77
CA SER A 251 -23.05 -17.81 -8.13
C SER A 251 -21.66 -17.70 -8.73
N LEU A 252 -20.73 -16.92 -8.10
CA LEU A 252 -19.37 -16.83 -8.60
C LEU A 252 -18.63 -18.16 -8.39
N PRO A 253 -17.84 -18.60 -9.39
CA PRO A 253 -16.92 -19.72 -9.19
C PRO A 253 -15.95 -19.46 -8.04
N ALA A 254 -15.53 -20.50 -7.31
CA ALA A 254 -14.61 -20.39 -6.19
C ALA A 254 -13.35 -19.60 -6.53
N LYS A 255 -12.73 -19.89 -7.67
CA LYS A 255 -11.51 -19.21 -8.16
C LYS A 255 -11.70 -17.73 -8.55
N GLU A 256 -12.91 -17.21 -8.50
CA GLU A 256 -13.23 -15.83 -8.75
C GLU A 256 -13.66 -15.05 -7.50
N LYS A 257 -13.77 -15.71 -6.35
CA LYS A 257 -14.19 -15.11 -5.08
C LYS A 257 -13.03 -14.46 -4.35
N PHE A 258 -12.42 -13.46 -4.98
CA PHE A 258 -11.43 -12.58 -4.38
C PHE A 258 -11.54 -11.17 -4.95
N LEU A 259 -10.95 -10.18 -4.30
CA LEU A 259 -10.92 -8.80 -4.77
C LEU A 259 -9.93 -8.68 -5.92
N SER A 260 -10.42 -8.84 -7.15
CA SER A 260 -9.64 -8.58 -8.36
C SER A 260 -9.61 -7.07 -8.67
N PHE A 261 -8.67 -6.69 -9.51
CA PHE A 261 -8.53 -5.31 -9.99
C PHE A 261 -9.83 -4.78 -10.63
N ASP A 262 -10.43 -5.56 -11.55
CA ASP A 262 -11.65 -5.16 -12.25
C ASP A 262 -12.84 -4.95 -11.28
N ARG A 263 -12.90 -5.73 -10.19
CA ARG A 263 -13.95 -5.57 -9.17
C ARG A 263 -13.73 -4.40 -8.21
N LEU A 264 -12.52 -3.90 -8.13
CA LEU A 264 -12.19 -2.76 -7.29
C LEU A 264 -12.36 -1.43 -8.03
N TRP A 265 -12.06 -1.41 -9.34
CA TRP A 265 -11.89 -0.19 -10.12
C TRP A 265 -12.75 -0.07 -11.37
N GLU A 266 -13.36 -1.15 -11.85
CA GLU A 266 -14.23 -1.21 -13.03
C GLU A 266 -15.61 -1.76 -12.66
#